data_12d40138591dfff2af44718d5c443c64
#
_entry.id   12d40138591dfff2af44718d5c443c64
#
_cell.length_a   1.000
_cell.length_b   1.000
_cell.length_c   1.000
_cell.angle_alpha   90.00
_cell.angle_beta   90.00
_cell.angle_gamma   90.00
#
_symmetry.space_group_name_H-M   'P 1'
#
loop_
_entity.id
_entity.type
_entity.pdbx_description
1 polymer ?
#
loop_
_entity_poly.entity_id
_entity_poly.type
_entity_poly.pdbx_seq_one_letter_code
_entity_poly.pdbx_strand_id
1 'polypeptide(L)'
;MDKIVYTTPKQQIQKLKEQGLIIDDVEFAEAVLLQSGYSNLIKSYREPFVFSSAGKKKFRTGISFEQVCSLYLLDKNLRNGIMASLLDLEEYIKESAADVVASSFGTHQDDYLQFRNYRNKRKKPRFSLPEILNKMRNTLDTDKNPIYHYSTVHGIVPPWILFKSLYFSTIVNFIDLLKIPEQNKLVQRFYDLRVLNISESQARMLMMDSLYTALEYRNVAAHGGRIYNYTPNVHLRIAEIFGSNDDREFLGFSQLLYLLSLFKYQDPFERLQGILNAELTRHCSVYPEDVAFLRKILDINIVQNGFAE
;
A
#
# COMPACT_ATOMS: atom_id res chain seq x y z
N MET A 1 35.80 2.94 -10.13
CA MET A 1 34.67 3.11 -9.21
C MET A 1 34.89 4.37 -8.40
N ASP A 2 34.03 5.37 -8.53
CA ASP A 2 34.14 6.59 -7.72
C ASP A 2 33.96 6.23 -6.24
N LYS A 3 34.89 6.67 -5.40
CA LYS A 3 34.80 6.48 -3.95
C LYS A 3 33.53 7.19 -3.43
N ILE A 4 32.66 6.46 -2.72
CA ILE A 4 31.56 7.08 -1.97
C ILE A 4 32.20 7.85 -0.79
N VAL A 5 32.08 9.18 -0.82
CA VAL A 5 32.66 10.07 0.19
C VAL A 5 31.52 10.80 0.91
N TYR A 6 31.63 10.96 2.21
CA TYR A 6 30.71 11.82 2.98
C TYR A 6 30.81 13.28 2.49
N THR A 7 29.65 13.91 2.35
CA THR A 7 29.52 15.32 1.99
C THR A 7 28.62 16.05 2.99
N THR A 8 29.05 17.21 3.45
CA THR A 8 28.25 18.07 4.32
C THR A 8 27.05 18.66 3.56
N PRO A 9 25.97 19.08 4.25
CA PRO A 9 24.85 19.77 3.59
C PRO A 9 25.28 20.97 2.76
N LYS A 10 26.23 21.76 3.20
CA LYS A 10 26.80 22.89 2.43
C LYS A 10 27.44 22.45 1.12
N GLN A 11 28.20 21.37 1.14
CA GLN A 11 28.82 20.79 -0.08
C GLN A 11 27.74 20.21 -1.01
N GLN A 12 26.68 19.63 -0.44
CA GLN A 12 25.55 19.11 -1.22
C GLN A 12 24.77 20.26 -1.90
N ILE A 13 24.52 21.36 -1.20
CA ILE A 13 23.90 22.58 -1.74
C ILE A 13 24.74 23.15 -2.89
N GLN A 14 26.05 23.29 -2.69
CA GLN A 14 26.94 23.78 -3.75
C GLN A 14 26.84 22.89 -5.00
N LYS A 15 26.89 21.58 -4.83
CA LYS A 15 26.74 20.63 -5.93
C LYS A 15 25.39 20.74 -6.64
N LEU A 16 24.29 20.97 -5.92
CA LEU A 16 22.96 21.14 -6.48
C LEU A 16 22.88 22.44 -7.30
N LYS A 17 23.45 23.54 -6.82
CA LYS A 17 23.56 24.80 -7.57
C LYS A 17 24.35 24.63 -8.86
N GLU A 18 25.48 23.90 -8.83
CA GLU A 18 26.26 23.54 -10.01
C GLU A 18 25.49 22.66 -11.01
N GLN A 19 24.53 21.88 -10.53
CA GLN A 19 23.63 21.09 -11.37
C GLN A 19 22.44 21.89 -11.91
N GLY A 20 22.32 23.18 -11.59
CA GLY A 20 21.28 24.08 -12.08
C GLY A 20 20.03 24.18 -11.21
N LEU A 21 20.03 23.61 -9.98
CA LEU A 21 18.93 23.77 -9.05
C LEU A 21 18.95 25.16 -8.43
N ILE A 22 17.81 25.86 -8.45
CA ILE A 22 17.65 27.17 -7.81
C ILE A 22 17.50 26.92 -6.30
N ILE A 23 18.33 27.59 -5.51
CA ILE A 23 18.31 27.52 -4.03
C ILE A 23 18.51 28.95 -3.53
N ASP A 24 17.40 29.62 -3.22
CA ASP A 24 17.39 31.00 -2.76
C ASP A 24 17.61 31.05 -1.24
N ASP A 25 16.92 30.22 -0.49
CA ASP A 25 17.10 30.09 0.96
C ASP A 25 18.04 28.93 1.30
N VAL A 26 19.31 29.28 1.52
CA VAL A 26 20.37 28.31 1.83
C VAL A 26 20.20 27.72 3.25
N GLU A 27 19.71 28.51 4.20
CA GLU A 27 19.51 28.07 5.59
C GLU A 27 18.38 27.05 5.66
N PHE A 28 17.28 27.33 4.98
CA PHE A 28 16.19 26.37 4.82
C PHE A 28 16.66 25.07 4.15
N ALA A 29 17.40 25.17 3.04
CA ALA A 29 17.90 24.01 2.33
C ALA A 29 18.85 23.16 3.20
N GLU A 30 19.72 23.78 3.99
CA GLU A 30 20.63 23.09 4.92
C GLU A 30 19.83 22.35 6.00
N ALA A 31 18.84 23.00 6.60
CA ALA A 31 17.97 22.40 7.62
C ALA A 31 17.19 21.18 7.08
N VAL A 32 16.59 21.32 5.90
CA VAL A 32 15.83 20.23 5.27
C VAL A 32 16.74 19.05 4.87
N LEU A 33 17.94 19.31 4.35
CA LEU A 33 18.90 18.25 4.02
C LEU A 33 19.41 17.52 5.26
N LEU A 34 19.59 18.21 6.38
CA LEU A 34 19.93 17.59 7.67
C LEU A 34 18.79 16.68 8.17
N GLN A 35 17.55 17.16 8.07
CA GLN A 35 16.37 16.43 8.55
C GLN A 35 16.01 15.22 7.67
N SER A 36 16.04 15.39 6.36
CA SER A 36 15.51 14.41 5.40
C SER A 36 16.58 13.55 4.76
N GLY A 37 17.81 14.04 4.69
CA GLY A 37 18.95 13.42 4.02
C GLY A 37 18.93 13.58 2.49
N TYR A 38 20.09 13.83 1.92
CA TYR A 38 20.28 14.06 0.48
C TYR A 38 19.74 12.91 -0.40
N SER A 39 19.95 11.67 0.03
CA SER A 39 19.51 10.52 -0.75
C SER A 39 17.98 10.37 -0.76
N ASN A 40 17.34 10.57 0.40
CA ASN A 40 15.89 10.47 0.51
C ASN A 40 15.17 11.59 -0.22
N LEU A 41 15.66 12.82 -0.09
CA LEU A 41 15.02 13.97 -0.71
C LEU A 41 15.41 14.10 -2.19
N ILE A 42 16.70 14.31 -2.47
CA ILE A 42 17.15 14.68 -3.81
C ILE A 42 17.22 13.49 -4.76
N LYS A 43 17.95 12.44 -4.38
CA LYS A 43 18.14 11.30 -5.31
C LYS A 43 16.82 10.60 -5.62
N SER A 44 15.90 10.59 -4.67
CA SER A 44 14.62 9.89 -4.81
C SER A 44 13.58 10.69 -5.60
N TYR A 45 13.62 12.04 -5.58
CA TYR A 45 12.54 12.86 -6.17
C TYR A 45 12.97 13.77 -7.31
N ARG A 46 14.26 13.83 -7.68
CA ARG A 46 14.75 14.68 -8.76
C ARG A 46 14.41 14.20 -10.17
N GLU A 47 14.05 12.92 -10.37
CA GLU A 47 13.90 12.32 -11.72
C GLU A 47 12.95 13.11 -12.65
N PRO A 48 11.79 13.61 -12.20
CA PRO A 48 10.90 14.41 -13.05
C PRO A 48 11.51 15.75 -13.49
N PHE A 49 12.51 16.25 -12.76
CA PHE A 49 13.07 17.60 -12.88
C PHE A 49 14.41 17.66 -13.58
N VAL A 50 15.03 16.51 -13.88
CA VAL A 50 16.38 16.47 -14.45
C VAL A 50 16.38 15.94 -15.89
N PHE A 51 17.47 16.24 -16.58
CA PHE A 51 17.85 15.61 -17.85
C PHE A 51 19.33 15.22 -17.81
N SER A 52 19.71 14.29 -18.69
CA SER A 52 21.13 13.87 -18.84
C SER A 52 21.83 14.75 -19.86
N SER A 53 22.94 15.36 -19.48
CA SER A 53 23.83 16.12 -20.36
C SER A 53 25.26 15.67 -20.13
N ALA A 54 25.94 15.18 -21.18
CA ALA A 54 27.31 14.66 -21.12
C ALA A 54 27.55 13.66 -19.96
N GLY A 55 26.58 12.74 -19.73
CA GLY A 55 26.69 11.73 -18.67
C GLY A 55 26.44 12.27 -17.25
N LYS A 56 26.12 13.54 -17.09
CA LYS A 56 25.76 14.16 -15.80
C LYS A 56 24.29 14.56 -15.79
N LYS A 57 23.63 14.38 -14.64
CA LYS A 57 22.25 14.86 -14.40
C LYS A 57 22.30 16.36 -14.09
N LYS A 58 21.50 17.14 -14.83
CA LYS A 58 21.28 18.56 -14.60
C LYS A 58 19.79 18.82 -14.40
N PHE A 59 19.45 19.77 -13.56
CA PHE A 59 18.07 20.24 -13.41
C PHE A 59 17.64 21.07 -14.62
N ARG A 60 16.36 20.97 -14.96
CA ARG A 60 15.75 21.85 -15.98
C ARG A 60 15.73 23.29 -15.47
N THR A 61 15.76 24.24 -16.37
CA THR A 61 15.69 25.67 -16.02
C THR A 61 14.43 25.98 -15.25
N GLY A 62 14.54 26.74 -14.19
CA GLY A 62 13.41 27.18 -13.35
C GLY A 62 13.06 26.27 -12.19
N ILE A 63 13.66 25.08 -12.09
CA ILE A 63 13.37 24.16 -10.98
C ILE A 63 14.02 24.65 -9.70
N SER A 64 13.22 24.81 -8.63
CA SER A 64 13.68 25.19 -7.30
C SER A 64 13.83 24.01 -6.34
N PHE A 65 14.60 24.21 -5.28
CA PHE A 65 14.75 23.26 -4.18
C PHE A 65 13.40 23.00 -3.49
N GLU A 66 12.60 24.05 -3.33
CA GLU A 66 11.27 24.03 -2.72
C GLU A 66 10.29 23.16 -3.53
N GLN A 67 10.39 23.18 -4.87
CA GLN A 67 9.57 22.32 -5.75
C GLN A 67 9.88 20.83 -5.52
N VAL A 68 11.15 20.47 -5.42
CA VAL A 68 11.57 19.10 -5.09
C VAL A 68 11.11 18.71 -3.68
N CYS A 69 11.22 19.62 -2.71
CA CYS A 69 10.71 19.42 -1.35
C CYS A 69 9.20 19.24 -1.32
N SER A 70 8.46 19.99 -2.11
CA SER A 70 7.00 19.91 -2.19
C SER A 70 6.54 18.56 -2.74
N LEU A 71 7.21 18.01 -3.76
CA LEU A 71 6.95 16.65 -4.26
C LEU A 71 7.29 15.58 -3.21
N TYR A 72 8.41 15.71 -2.52
CA TYR A 72 8.77 14.82 -1.40
C TYR A 72 7.70 14.84 -0.30
N LEU A 73 7.19 16.01 0.05
CA LEU A 73 6.16 16.16 1.09
C LEU A 73 4.83 15.54 0.63
N LEU A 74 4.43 15.75 -0.63
CA LEU A 74 3.26 15.10 -1.24
C LEU A 74 3.37 13.58 -1.06
N ASP A 75 4.46 12.98 -1.49
CA ASP A 75 4.67 11.53 -1.39
C ASP A 75 4.72 11.03 0.06
N LYS A 76 5.35 11.80 0.97
CA LYS A 76 5.39 11.49 2.41
C LYS A 76 3.99 11.47 3.02
N ASN A 77 3.14 12.41 2.66
CA ASN A 77 1.77 12.50 3.14
C ASN A 77 0.89 11.41 2.54
N LEU A 78 1.08 11.06 1.25
CA LEU A 78 0.43 9.89 0.66
C LEU A 78 0.82 8.60 1.38
N ARG A 79 2.09 8.40 1.72
CA ARG A 79 2.53 7.24 2.52
C ARG A 79 1.80 7.15 3.86
N ASN A 80 1.70 8.26 4.56
CA ASN A 80 0.99 8.32 5.84
C ASN A 80 -0.50 8.01 5.66
N GLY A 81 -1.11 8.54 4.59
CA GLY A 81 -2.49 8.26 4.22
C GLY A 81 -2.72 6.78 3.90
N ILE A 82 -1.85 6.18 3.12
CA ILE A 82 -1.87 4.74 2.83
C ILE A 82 -1.79 3.93 4.11
N MET A 83 -0.85 4.25 5.01
CA MET A 83 -0.73 3.53 6.28
C MET A 83 -2.02 3.60 7.10
N ALA A 84 -2.62 4.78 7.25
CA ALA A 84 -3.86 4.94 7.99
C ALA A 84 -5.01 4.16 7.33
N SER A 85 -5.22 4.32 6.01
CA SER A 85 -6.30 3.66 5.28
C SER A 85 -6.15 2.13 5.24
N LEU A 86 -4.92 1.65 5.06
CA LEU A 86 -4.68 0.20 4.98
C LEU A 86 -4.62 -0.48 6.35
N LEU A 87 -4.37 0.24 7.44
CA LEU A 87 -4.55 -0.29 8.80
C LEU A 87 -6.05 -0.51 9.10
N ASP A 88 -6.91 0.45 8.75
CA ASP A 88 -8.36 0.28 8.89
C ASP A 88 -8.88 -0.89 8.03
N LEU A 89 -8.41 -0.99 6.79
CA LEU A 89 -8.73 -2.12 5.92
C LEU A 89 -8.23 -3.46 6.49
N GLU A 90 -7.01 -3.50 7.02
CA GLU A 90 -6.42 -4.68 7.65
C GLU A 90 -7.28 -5.16 8.83
N GLU A 91 -7.75 -4.23 9.67
CA GLU A 91 -8.63 -4.55 10.80
C GLU A 91 -9.97 -5.14 10.32
N TYR A 92 -10.62 -4.50 9.35
CA TYR A 92 -11.86 -4.99 8.74
C TYR A 92 -11.71 -6.39 8.13
N ILE A 93 -10.60 -6.65 7.43
CA ILE A 93 -10.31 -7.95 6.81
C ILE A 93 -10.07 -9.03 7.90
N LYS A 94 -9.32 -8.71 8.95
CA LYS A 94 -9.06 -9.63 10.06
C LYS A 94 -10.33 -10.03 10.78
N GLU A 95 -11.20 -9.07 11.10
CA GLU A 95 -12.49 -9.35 11.76
C GLU A 95 -13.42 -10.16 10.85
N SER A 96 -13.50 -9.81 9.57
CA SER A 96 -14.31 -10.56 8.59
C SER A 96 -13.83 -12.01 8.43
N ALA A 97 -12.52 -12.21 8.34
CA ALA A 97 -11.94 -13.54 8.22
C ALA A 97 -12.13 -14.35 9.51
N ALA A 98 -12.00 -13.72 10.68
CA ALA A 98 -12.21 -14.36 11.97
C ALA A 98 -13.64 -14.83 12.15
N ASP A 99 -14.63 -14.01 11.77
CA ASP A 99 -16.06 -14.38 11.85
C ASP A 99 -16.39 -15.52 10.86
N VAL A 100 -15.88 -15.49 9.64
CA VAL A 100 -16.06 -16.58 8.67
C VAL A 100 -15.45 -17.88 9.20
N VAL A 101 -14.28 -17.83 9.79
CA VAL A 101 -13.61 -19.02 10.38
C VAL A 101 -14.39 -19.55 11.58
N ALA A 102 -14.78 -18.67 12.50
CA ALA A 102 -15.55 -19.06 13.68
C ALA A 102 -16.90 -19.68 13.31
N SER A 103 -17.62 -19.08 12.35
CA SER A 103 -18.92 -19.59 11.90
C SER A 103 -18.82 -20.88 11.08
N SER A 104 -17.65 -21.18 10.48
CA SER A 104 -17.47 -22.39 9.68
C SER A 104 -16.86 -23.55 10.47
N PHE A 105 -15.97 -23.26 11.42
CA PHE A 105 -15.12 -24.27 12.06
C PHE A 105 -15.17 -24.23 13.60
N GLY A 106 -15.90 -23.30 14.20
CA GLY A 106 -15.98 -23.12 15.64
C GLY A 106 -14.95 -22.15 16.21
N THR A 107 -15.01 -21.97 17.52
CA THR A 107 -14.23 -20.96 18.26
C THR A 107 -12.99 -21.52 18.94
N HIS A 108 -12.91 -22.85 19.09
CA HIS A 108 -11.77 -23.50 19.72
C HIS A 108 -10.61 -23.63 18.74
N GLN A 109 -9.39 -23.30 19.18
CA GLN A 109 -8.19 -23.32 18.33
C GLN A 109 -7.90 -24.71 17.73
N ASP A 110 -8.22 -25.80 18.45
CA ASP A 110 -8.02 -27.15 17.96
C ASP A 110 -8.98 -27.52 16.82
N ASP A 111 -10.13 -26.84 16.72
CA ASP A 111 -11.09 -27.05 15.65
C ASP A 111 -10.76 -26.22 14.43
N TYR A 112 -10.59 -24.90 14.58
CA TYR A 112 -10.35 -24.05 13.41
C TYR A 112 -8.92 -24.12 12.86
N LEU A 113 -7.92 -24.61 13.60
CA LEU A 113 -6.56 -24.81 13.08
C LEU A 113 -6.31 -26.22 12.48
N GLN A 114 -7.38 -26.98 12.22
CA GLN A 114 -7.23 -28.29 11.59
C GLN A 114 -6.87 -28.16 10.11
N PHE A 115 -5.85 -28.92 9.69
CA PHE A 115 -5.35 -28.93 8.31
C PHE A 115 -6.45 -29.21 7.28
N ARG A 116 -7.36 -30.12 7.59
CA ARG A 116 -8.49 -30.54 6.71
C ARG A 116 -9.47 -29.42 6.37
N ASN A 117 -9.50 -28.34 7.14
CA ASN A 117 -10.41 -27.20 6.93
C ASN A 117 -10.00 -26.35 5.73
N TYR A 118 -8.77 -26.44 5.27
CA TYR A 118 -8.14 -25.54 4.32
C TYR A 118 -7.66 -26.24 3.06
N ARG A 119 -7.35 -25.46 2.02
CA ARG A 119 -6.77 -25.97 0.77
C ARG A 119 -5.26 -26.09 0.90
N ASN A 120 -4.72 -27.28 0.63
CA ASN A 120 -3.28 -27.49 0.56
C ASN A 120 -2.76 -27.15 -0.85
N LYS A 121 -2.68 -25.86 -1.17
CA LYS A 121 -2.08 -25.40 -2.42
C LYS A 121 -0.56 -25.55 -2.40
N ARG A 122 0.03 -25.95 -3.53
CA ARG A 122 1.49 -25.86 -3.72
C ARG A 122 1.87 -24.37 -3.84
N LYS A 123 2.53 -23.86 -2.81
CA LYS A 123 3.06 -22.49 -2.73
C LYS A 123 4.54 -22.52 -2.37
N LYS A 124 5.19 -21.35 -2.42
CA LYS A 124 6.51 -21.18 -1.80
C LYS A 124 6.45 -21.62 -0.34
N PRO A 125 7.52 -22.28 0.22
CA PRO A 125 7.47 -22.91 1.55
C PRO A 125 6.87 -22.02 2.64
N ARG A 126 7.28 -20.75 2.72
CA ARG A 126 6.79 -19.79 3.73
C ARG A 126 5.30 -19.42 3.65
N PHE A 127 4.63 -19.79 2.55
CA PHE A 127 3.21 -19.53 2.29
C PHE A 127 2.41 -20.83 2.12
N SER A 128 3.03 -21.98 2.36
CA SER A 128 2.35 -23.28 2.37
C SER A 128 1.37 -23.37 3.54
N LEU A 129 0.34 -24.20 3.42
CA LEU A 129 -0.62 -24.42 4.49
C LEU A 129 0.04 -24.83 5.83
N PRO A 130 0.97 -25.80 5.86
CA PRO A 130 1.65 -26.14 7.10
C PRO A 130 2.35 -24.94 7.75
N GLU A 131 3.05 -24.14 6.96
CA GLU A 131 3.78 -22.99 7.47
C GLU A 131 2.86 -21.88 8.01
N ILE A 132 1.76 -21.61 7.33
CA ILE A 132 0.76 -20.63 7.81
C ILE A 132 0.13 -21.11 9.11
N LEU A 133 -0.30 -22.38 9.18
CA LEU A 133 -0.88 -22.94 10.41
C LEU A 133 0.14 -22.97 11.56
N ASN A 134 1.43 -23.26 11.28
CA ASN A 134 2.47 -23.20 12.28
C ASN A 134 2.69 -21.78 12.82
N LYS A 135 2.69 -20.76 11.94
CA LYS A 135 2.74 -19.35 12.38
C LYS A 135 1.58 -19.01 13.30
N MET A 136 0.37 -19.45 12.96
CA MET A 136 -0.81 -19.24 13.79
C MET A 136 -0.69 -19.92 15.15
N ARG A 137 -0.23 -21.20 15.19
CA ARG A 137 -0.01 -21.94 16.44
C ARG A 137 1.09 -21.30 17.30
N ASN A 138 2.21 -20.91 16.70
CA ASN A 138 3.29 -20.23 17.42
C ASN A 138 2.85 -18.88 18.01
N THR A 139 1.86 -18.22 17.40
CA THR A 139 1.27 -16.98 17.94
C THR A 139 0.43 -17.26 19.18
N LEU A 140 -0.14 -18.46 19.34
CA LEU A 140 -0.87 -18.87 20.56
C LEU A 140 0.06 -19.10 21.75
N ASP A 141 1.32 -19.46 21.49
CA ASP A 141 2.34 -19.67 22.52
C ASP A 141 2.99 -18.33 22.91
N THR A 142 2.26 -17.54 23.66
CA THR A 142 2.68 -16.19 24.09
C THR A 142 2.19 -15.88 25.51
N ASP A 143 2.99 -15.12 26.25
CA ASP A 143 2.65 -14.52 27.55
C ASP A 143 1.98 -13.14 27.43
N LYS A 144 1.71 -12.67 26.21
CA LYS A 144 1.16 -11.33 25.94
C LYS A 144 -0.37 -11.35 25.81
N ASN A 145 -1.00 -10.35 26.38
CA ASN A 145 -2.43 -10.09 26.17
C ASN A 145 -2.71 -9.61 24.73
N PRO A 146 -3.89 -9.93 24.16
CA PRO A 146 -5.03 -10.62 24.79
C PRO A 146 -4.95 -12.16 24.78
N ILE A 147 -4.07 -12.77 23.99
CA ILE A 147 -4.00 -14.25 23.82
C ILE A 147 -3.76 -14.94 25.15
N TYR A 148 -2.80 -14.47 25.95
CA TYR A 148 -2.50 -15.03 27.27
C TYR A 148 -3.73 -15.06 28.19
N HIS A 149 -4.47 -13.96 28.26
CA HIS A 149 -5.70 -13.89 29.05
C HIS A 149 -6.74 -14.93 28.60
N TYR A 150 -7.00 -14.99 27.29
CA TYR A 150 -7.99 -15.93 26.76
C TYR A 150 -7.58 -17.41 26.97
N SER A 151 -6.32 -17.75 26.78
CA SER A 151 -5.80 -19.09 26.98
C SER A 151 -5.84 -19.52 28.46
N THR A 152 -5.50 -18.62 29.39
CA THR A 152 -5.39 -18.95 30.82
C THR A 152 -6.71 -18.87 31.57
N VAL A 153 -7.60 -17.91 31.22
CA VAL A 153 -8.87 -17.71 31.92
C VAL A 153 -10.01 -18.52 31.28
N HIS A 154 -10.03 -18.57 29.94
CA HIS A 154 -11.13 -19.23 29.22
C HIS A 154 -10.75 -20.60 28.65
N GLY A 155 -9.45 -20.95 28.61
CA GLY A 155 -8.94 -22.18 28.00
C GLY A 155 -9.05 -22.23 26.48
N ILE A 156 -9.57 -21.19 25.85
CA ILE A 156 -9.75 -21.09 24.40
C ILE A 156 -9.27 -19.73 23.90
N VAL A 157 -8.72 -19.71 22.65
CA VAL A 157 -8.37 -18.47 21.95
C VAL A 157 -9.18 -18.41 20.66
N PRO A 158 -10.29 -17.67 20.61
CA PRO A 158 -11.14 -17.60 19.43
C PRO A 158 -10.44 -16.92 18.25
N PRO A 159 -10.90 -17.15 16.98
CA PRO A 159 -10.30 -16.57 15.79
C PRO A 159 -10.14 -15.03 15.85
N TRP A 160 -11.11 -14.29 16.37
CA TRP A 160 -11.05 -12.82 16.48
C TRP A 160 -9.99 -12.31 17.47
N ILE A 161 -9.54 -13.14 18.40
CA ILE A 161 -8.41 -12.82 19.28
C ILE A 161 -7.08 -13.15 18.60
N LEU A 162 -6.97 -14.35 18.01
CA LEU A 162 -5.76 -14.77 17.33
C LEU A 162 -5.43 -13.87 16.14
N PHE A 163 -6.41 -13.56 15.27
CA PHE A 163 -6.16 -12.84 14.02
C PHE A 163 -5.69 -11.40 14.23
N LYS A 164 -6.11 -10.75 15.34
CA LYS A 164 -5.57 -9.42 15.73
C LYS A 164 -4.06 -9.43 15.91
N SER A 165 -3.52 -10.52 16.42
CA SER A 165 -2.08 -10.67 16.72
C SER A 165 -1.25 -11.12 15.51
N LEU A 166 -1.88 -11.49 14.39
CA LEU A 166 -1.19 -11.94 13.18
C LEU A 166 -0.77 -10.77 12.28
N TYR A 167 0.35 -10.93 11.58
CA TYR A 167 0.73 -9.99 10.52
C TYR A 167 -0.26 -10.03 9.36
N PHE A 168 -0.49 -8.89 8.72
CA PHE A 168 -1.40 -8.78 7.57
C PHE A 168 -1.03 -9.77 6.45
N SER A 169 0.26 -9.94 6.17
CA SER A 169 0.73 -10.93 5.19
C SER A 169 0.34 -12.37 5.53
N THR A 170 0.27 -12.71 6.81
CA THR A 170 -0.18 -14.05 7.26
C THR A 170 -1.67 -14.21 6.98
N ILE A 171 -2.48 -13.20 7.29
CA ILE A 171 -3.93 -13.19 7.04
C ILE A 171 -4.25 -13.27 5.54
N VAL A 172 -3.59 -12.45 4.70
CA VAL A 172 -3.79 -12.48 3.24
C VAL A 172 -3.49 -13.87 2.66
N ASN A 173 -2.35 -14.47 3.05
CA ASN A 173 -2.01 -15.81 2.61
C ASN A 173 -2.94 -16.88 3.18
N PHE A 174 -3.44 -16.70 4.39
CA PHE A 174 -4.42 -17.59 4.99
C PHE A 174 -5.77 -17.54 4.25
N ILE A 175 -6.27 -16.35 3.91
CA ILE A 175 -7.51 -16.19 3.12
C ILE A 175 -7.40 -16.90 1.76
N ASP A 176 -6.25 -16.84 1.10
CA ASP A 176 -6.02 -17.57 -0.15
C ASP A 176 -6.06 -19.10 0.03
N LEU A 177 -5.86 -19.60 1.23
CA LEU A 177 -5.93 -21.04 1.56
C LEU A 177 -7.31 -21.48 2.08
N LEU A 178 -8.26 -20.59 2.27
CA LEU A 178 -9.65 -20.94 2.57
C LEU A 178 -10.26 -21.74 1.41
N LYS A 179 -11.21 -22.63 1.73
CA LYS A 179 -12.01 -23.34 0.72
C LYS A 179 -13.00 -22.39 0.06
N ILE A 180 -13.55 -22.81 -1.08
CA ILE A 180 -14.48 -21.97 -1.87
C ILE A 180 -15.66 -21.45 -1.05
N PRO A 181 -16.35 -22.26 -0.20
CA PRO A 181 -17.47 -21.76 0.60
C PRO A 181 -17.09 -20.60 1.52
N GLU A 182 -15.95 -20.70 2.20
CA GLU A 182 -15.46 -19.66 3.12
C GLU A 182 -15.02 -18.42 2.35
N GLN A 183 -14.33 -18.57 1.20
CA GLN A 183 -14.00 -17.44 0.33
C GLN A 183 -15.27 -16.75 -0.21
N ASN A 184 -16.32 -17.50 -0.55
CA ASN A 184 -17.59 -16.92 -0.99
C ASN A 184 -18.25 -16.07 0.11
N LYS A 185 -18.20 -16.52 1.37
CA LYS A 185 -18.69 -15.71 2.51
C LYS A 185 -17.92 -14.39 2.62
N LEU A 186 -16.60 -14.40 2.40
CA LEU A 186 -15.77 -13.18 2.43
C LEU A 186 -16.10 -12.23 1.28
N VAL A 187 -16.20 -12.72 0.03
CA VAL A 187 -16.50 -11.84 -1.10
C VAL A 187 -17.88 -11.19 -0.99
N GLN A 188 -18.87 -11.90 -0.43
CA GLN A 188 -20.20 -11.34 -0.16
C GLN A 188 -20.16 -10.24 0.93
N ARG A 189 -19.21 -10.29 1.88
CA ARG A 189 -18.98 -9.21 2.83
C ARG A 189 -18.28 -8.02 2.20
N PHE A 190 -17.27 -8.29 1.40
CA PHE A 190 -16.39 -7.24 0.87
C PHE A 190 -17.04 -6.46 -0.27
N TYR A 191 -17.83 -7.12 -1.12
CA TYR A 191 -18.33 -6.54 -2.37
C TYR A 191 -19.85 -6.66 -2.52
N ASP A 192 -20.45 -5.69 -3.20
CA ASP A 192 -21.80 -5.84 -3.73
C ASP A 192 -21.73 -6.45 -5.13
N LEU A 193 -21.90 -7.77 -5.19
CA LEU A 193 -21.77 -8.53 -6.45
C LEU A 193 -22.83 -8.15 -7.50
N ARG A 194 -23.97 -7.60 -7.07
CA ARG A 194 -25.04 -7.15 -7.98
C ARG A 194 -24.63 -5.84 -8.65
N VAL A 195 -24.08 -4.91 -7.87
CA VAL A 195 -23.57 -3.63 -8.38
C VAL A 195 -22.40 -3.86 -9.31
N LEU A 196 -21.47 -4.74 -8.93
CA LEU A 196 -20.30 -5.07 -9.76
C LEU A 196 -20.63 -5.92 -10.97
N ASN A 197 -21.82 -6.56 -11.00
CA ASN A 197 -22.27 -7.48 -12.05
C ASN A 197 -21.22 -8.58 -12.36
N ILE A 198 -20.67 -9.19 -11.30
CA ILE A 198 -19.66 -10.25 -11.38
C ILE A 198 -20.11 -11.51 -10.62
N SER A 199 -19.63 -12.66 -11.07
CA SER A 199 -19.84 -13.95 -10.39
C SER A 199 -18.98 -14.05 -9.12
N GLU A 200 -19.35 -14.97 -8.20
CA GLU A 200 -18.52 -15.27 -7.03
C GLU A 200 -17.09 -15.71 -7.41
N SER A 201 -16.90 -16.38 -8.55
CA SER A 201 -15.58 -16.77 -9.01
C SER A 201 -14.72 -15.56 -9.37
N GLN A 202 -15.29 -14.60 -10.09
CA GLN A 202 -14.64 -13.34 -10.43
C GLN A 202 -14.39 -12.48 -9.18
N ALA A 203 -15.35 -12.45 -8.26
CA ALA A 203 -15.18 -11.75 -6.99
C ALA A 203 -14.06 -12.33 -6.11
N ARG A 204 -13.84 -13.66 -6.13
CA ARG A 204 -12.68 -14.28 -5.46
C ARG A 204 -11.36 -13.86 -6.10
N MET A 205 -11.30 -13.72 -7.43
CA MET A 205 -10.11 -13.18 -8.11
C MET A 205 -9.88 -11.73 -7.73
N LEU A 206 -10.93 -10.89 -7.78
CA LEU A 206 -10.90 -9.50 -7.35
C LEU A 206 -10.41 -9.37 -5.91
N MET A 207 -10.96 -10.16 -4.99
CA MET A 207 -10.55 -10.17 -3.58
C MET A 207 -9.05 -10.43 -3.43
N MET A 208 -8.51 -11.43 -4.11
CA MET A 208 -7.08 -11.75 -3.97
C MET A 208 -6.20 -10.67 -4.59
N ASP A 209 -6.57 -10.10 -5.74
CA ASP A 209 -5.85 -8.98 -6.35
C ASP A 209 -5.86 -7.75 -5.43
N SER A 210 -7.02 -7.44 -4.82
CA SER A 210 -7.17 -6.34 -3.85
C SER A 210 -6.29 -6.54 -2.61
N LEU A 211 -6.33 -7.74 -2.01
CA LEU A 211 -5.59 -8.02 -0.78
C LEU A 211 -4.08 -8.00 -1.00
N TYR A 212 -3.58 -8.56 -2.10
CA TYR A 212 -2.14 -8.53 -2.40
C TYR A 212 -1.67 -7.13 -2.80
N THR A 213 -2.45 -6.36 -3.56
CA THR A 213 -2.13 -4.95 -3.88
C THR A 213 -2.07 -4.12 -2.59
N ALA A 214 -3.07 -4.24 -1.72
CA ALA A 214 -3.07 -3.56 -0.42
C ALA A 214 -1.86 -3.94 0.44
N LEU A 215 -1.51 -5.23 0.49
CA LEU A 215 -0.34 -5.72 1.23
C LEU A 215 0.97 -5.13 0.68
N GLU A 216 1.14 -5.05 -0.64
CA GLU A 216 2.33 -4.45 -1.25
C GLU A 216 2.46 -2.97 -0.92
N TYR A 217 1.39 -2.18 -1.11
CA TYR A 217 1.38 -0.75 -0.79
C TYR A 217 1.63 -0.49 0.70
N ARG A 218 0.98 -1.27 1.58
CA ARG A 218 1.20 -1.17 3.03
C ARG A 218 2.66 -1.41 3.39
N ASN A 219 3.30 -2.41 2.79
CA ASN A 219 4.70 -2.73 3.06
C ASN A 219 5.65 -1.64 2.51
N VAL A 220 5.42 -1.16 1.28
CA VAL A 220 6.21 -0.05 0.71
C VAL A 220 6.10 1.20 1.59
N ALA A 221 4.88 1.55 2.02
CA ALA A 221 4.65 2.70 2.88
C ALA A 221 5.32 2.55 4.25
N ALA A 222 5.20 1.38 4.89
CA ALA A 222 5.80 1.09 6.20
C ALA A 222 7.34 1.15 6.18
N HIS A 223 7.97 0.80 5.05
CA HIS A 223 9.43 0.84 4.90
C HIS A 223 9.95 2.16 4.30
N GLY A 224 9.11 3.19 4.21
CA GLY A 224 9.51 4.51 3.70
C GLY A 224 9.77 4.54 2.20
N GLY A 225 9.25 3.58 1.44
CA GLY A 225 9.36 3.55 -0.01
C GLY A 225 8.59 4.70 -0.67
N ARG A 226 8.94 5.02 -1.92
CA ARG A 226 8.22 6.03 -2.70
C ARG A 226 6.89 5.45 -3.19
N ILE A 227 5.85 6.25 -3.09
CA ILE A 227 4.49 5.88 -3.48
C ILE A 227 4.11 6.47 -4.83
N TYR A 228 4.43 7.75 -5.07
CA TYR A 228 3.95 8.47 -6.25
C TYR A 228 4.32 7.81 -7.59
N ASN A 229 5.38 7.01 -7.61
CA ASN A 229 5.83 6.27 -8.80
C ASN A 229 5.99 4.76 -8.55
N TYR A 230 5.28 4.23 -7.55
CA TYR A 230 5.29 2.80 -7.26
C TYR A 230 4.28 2.07 -8.14
N THR A 231 4.73 0.98 -8.75
CA THR A 231 3.87 0.04 -9.48
C THR A 231 3.87 -1.29 -8.74
N PRO A 232 2.70 -1.82 -8.34
CA PRO A 232 2.64 -3.11 -7.65
C PRO A 232 3.01 -4.25 -8.60
N ASN A 233 3.53 -5.35 -8.03
CA ASN A 233 3.81 -6.57 -8.79
C ASN A 233 2.54 -7.34 -9.15
N VAL A 234 1.48 -7.15 -8.37
CA VAL A 234 0.17 -7.74 -8.64
C VAL A 234 -0.61 -6.80 -9.54
N HIS A 235 -0.91 -7.25 -10.73
CA HIS A 235 -1.76 -6.53 -11.68
C HIS A 235 -3.21 -6.97 -11.53
N LEU A 236 -4.13 -6.02 -11.56
CA LEU A 236 -5.56 -6.30 -11.56
C LEU A 236 -5.98 -6.95 -12.88
N ARG A 237 -6.60 -8.11 -12.80
CA ARG A 237 -7.04 -8.92 -13.95
C ARG A 237 -8.39 -8.45 -14.48
N ILE A 238 -8.42 -7.23 -15.05
CA ILE A 238 -9.65 -6.57 -15.51
C ILE A 238 -10.46 -7.46 -16.46
N ALA A 239 -9.86 -7.92 -17.54
CA ALA A 239 -10.56 -8.73 -18.56
C ALA A 239 -11.13 -10.04 -18.00
N GLU A 240 -10.43 -10.69 -17.06
CA GLU A 240 -10.88 -11.92 -16.42
C GLU A 240 -12.00 -11.68 -15.39
N ILE A 241 -12.00 -10.52 -14.73
CA ILE A 241 -12.94 -10.18 -13.67
C ILE A 241 -14.19 -9.49 -14.23
N PHE A 242 -14.03 -8.51 -15.10
CA PHE A 242 -15.14 -7.66 -15.59
C PHE A 242 -15.56 -7.98 -17.04
N GLY A 243 -14.78 -8.81 -17.74
CA GLY A 243 -15.06 -9.26 -19.10
C GLY A 243 -14.04 -8.75 -20.13
N SER A 244 -13.89 -9.50 -21.22
CA SER A 244 -12.87 -9.23 -22.27
C SER A 244 -13.09 -7.92 -23.05
N ASN A 245 -14.24 -7.29 -22.92
CA ASN A 245 -14.54 -5.99 -23.54
C ASN A 245 -14.13 -4.80 -22.63
N ASP A 246 -13.68 -5.06 -21.42
CA ASP A 246 -13.20 -4.04 -20.50
C ASP A 246 -11.71 -3.82 -20.77
N ASP A 247 -11.39 -2.71 -21.41
CA ASP A 247 -10.04 -2.30 -21.82
C ASP A 247 -9.35 -1.38 -20.81
N ARG A 248 -9.96 -1.19 -19.64
CA ARG A 248 -9.35 -0.36 -18.56
C ARG A 248 -8.04 -0.98 -18.12
N GLU A 249 -7.02 -0.17 -18.02
CA GLU A 249 -5.75 -0.49 -17.40
C GLU A 249 -5.54 0.41 -16.20
N PHE A 250 -5.07 -0.16 -15.11
CA PHE A 250 -4.69 0.58 -13.91
C PHE A 250 -3.22 0.35 -13.63
N LEU A 251 -2.47 1.44 -13.60
CA LEU A 251 -1.04 1.43 -13.34
C LEU A 251 -0.74 2.19 -12.04
N GLY A 252 0.08 1.59 -11.18
CA GLY A 252 0.52 2.29 -10.00
C GLY A 252 -0.60 2.62 -9.02
N PHE A 253 -0.66 3.88 -8.60
CA PHE A 253 -1.55 4.34 -7.53
C PHE A 253 -3.05 4.23 -7.87
N SER A 254 -3.42 4.42 -9.14
CA SER A 254 -4.79 4.27 -9.62
C SER A 254 -5.37 2.89 -9.32
N GLN A 255 -4.55 1.82 -9.43
CA GLN A 255 -4.98 0.46 -9.10
C GLN A 255 -5.40 0.34 -7.63
N LEU A 256 -4.61 0.91 -6.70
CA LEU A 256 -4.95 0.88 -5.28
C LEU A 256 -6.27 1.62 -5.01
N LEU A 257 -6.43 2.84 -5.54
CA LEU A 257 -7.65 3.63 -5.36
C LEU A 257 -8.87 2.90 -5.92
N TYR A 258 -8.76 2.40 -7.15
CA TYR A 258 -9.85 1.65 -7.77
C TYR A 258 -10.25 0.42 -6.94
N LEU A 259 -9.29 -0.39 -6.52
CA LEU A 259 -9.57 -1.57 -5.71
C LEU A 259 -10.21 -1.22 -4.37
N LEU A 260 -9.78 -0.15 -3.69
CA LEU A 260 -10.39 0.31 -2.44
C LEU A 260 -11.83 0.79 -2.65
N SER A 261 -12.12 1.47 -3.76
CA SER A 261 -13.48 1.97 -4.06
C SER A 261 -14.51 0.86 -4.28
N LEU A 262 -14.08 -0.37 -4.54
CA LEU A 262 -14.97 -1.52 -4.77
C LEU A 262 -15.43 -2.20 -3.48
N PHE A 263 -14.75 -1.96 -2.34
CA PHE A 263 -15.18 -2.52 -1.07
C PHE A 263 -16.48 -1.87 -0.58
N LYS A 264 -17.32 -2.62 0.12
CA LYS A 264 -18.48 -2.06 0.85
C LYS A 264 -18.05 -1.13 1.99
N TYR A 265 -16.91 -1.39 2.59
CA TYR A 265 -16.31 -0.56 3.62
C TYR A 265 -15.52 0.57 2.96
N GLN A 266 -16.11 1.76 2.88
CA GLN A 266 -15.60 2.88 2.10
C GLN A 266 -14.58 3.77 2.82
N ASP A 267 -14.53 3.75 4.16
CA ASP A 267 -13.66 4.65 4.93
C ASP A 267 -12.18 4.65 4.46
N PRO A 268 -11.55 3.49 4.14
CA PRO A 268 -10.17 3.48 3.63
C PRO A 268 -10.02 4.20 2.29
N PHE A 269 -11.00 4.06 1.39
CA PHE A 269 -11.02 4.73 0.08
C PHE A 269 -11.20 6.24 0.25
N GLU A 270 -12.25 6.67 0.95
CA GLU A 270 -12.60 8.07 1.14
C GLU A 270 -11.46 8.84 1.82
N ARG A 271 -10.84 8.26 2.83
CA ARG A 271 -9.68 8.83 3.51
C ARG A 271 -8.50 9.02 2.55
N LEU A 272 -8.14 7.97 1.79
CA LEU A 272 -6.99 8.03 0.90
C LEU A 272 -7.22 9.01 -0.26
N GLN A 273 -8.43 9.02 -0.83
CA GLN A 273 -8.82 9.96 -1.87
C GLN A 273 -8.80 11.42 -1.37
N GLY A 274 -9.31 11.65 -0.14
CA GLY A 274 -9.27 12.97 0.49
C GLY A 274 -7.85 13.49 0.68
N ILE A 275 -6.93 12.64 1.15
CA ILE A 275 -5.51 12.99 1.32
C ILE A 275 -4.85 13.25 -0.04
N LEU A 276 -5.09 12.40 -1.03
CA LEU A 276 -4.57 12.59 -2.38
C LEU A 276 -5.00 13.94 -2.95
N ASN A 277 -6.30 14.27 -2.88
CA ASN A 277 -6.85 15.52 -3.40
C ASN A 277 -6.24 16.74 -2.68
N ALA A 278 -6.11 16.69 -1.35
CA ALA A 278 -5.49 17.76 -0.58
C ALA A 278 -4.03 17.99 -0.98
N GLU A 279 -3.25 16.92 -1.13
CA GLU A 279 -1.83 17.00 -1.45
C GLU A 279 -1.59 17.44 -2.91
N LEU A 280 -2.41 16.96 -3.85
CA LEU A 280 -2.35 17.44 -5.24
C LEU A 280 -2.71 18.93 -5.34
N THR A 281 -3.76 19.36 -4.65
CA THR A 281 -4.16 20.77 -4.59
C THR A 281 -3.02 21.63 -4.03
N ARG A 282 -2.44 21.22 -2.89
CA ARG A 282 -1.33 21.94 -2.25
C ARG A 282 -0.12 22.06 -3.17
N HIS A 283 0.27 20.97 -3.84
CA HIS A 283 1.45 20.95 -4.72
C HIS A 283 1.19 21.70 -6.04
N CYS A 284 0.11 21.33 -6.74
CA CYS A 284 -0.17 21.84 -8.09
C CYS A 284 -0.64 23.31 -8.11
N SER A 285 -1.17 23.85 -7.00
CA SER A 285 -1.47 25.30 -6.92
C SER A 285 -0.22 26.17 -6.95
N VAL A 286 0.93 25.63 -6.48
CA VAL A 286 2.21 26.32 -6.47
C VAL A 286 3.04 25.97 -7.73
N TYR A 287 2.95 24.72 -8.18
CA TYR A 287 3.72 24.16 -9.30
C TYR A 287 2.78 23.54 -10.35
N PRO A 288 1.99 24.38 -11.09
CA PRO A 288 1.02 23.89 -12.06
C PRO A 288 1.65 23.12 -13.23
N GLU A 289 2.92 23.37 -13.54
CA GLU A 289 3.69 22.62 -14.54
C GLU A 289 3.88 21.14 -14.19
N ASP A 290 3.78 20.76 -12.93
CA ASP A 290 3.94 19.38 -12.46
C ASP A 290 2.68 18.53 -12.66
N VAL A 291 1.53 19.12 -12.95
CA VAL A 291 0.25 18.41 -13.18
C VAL A 291 0.38 17.32 -14.23
N ALA A 292 1.06 17.64 -15.36
CA ALA A 292 1.15 16.70 -16.48
C ALA A 292 1.91 15.42 -16.14
N PHE A 293 3.03 15.53 -15.41
CA PHE A 293 3.76 14.34 -15.01
C PHE A 293 3.10 13.60 -13.85
N LEU A 294 2.49 14.30 -12.88
CA LEU A 294 1.77 13.68 -11.77
C LEU A 294 0.56 12.89 -12.26
N ARG A 295 -0.23 13.45 -13.20
CA ARG A 295 -1.33 12.74 -13.85
C ARG A 295 -0.86 11.43 -14.47
N LYS A 296 0.25 11.47 -15.22
CA LYS A 296 0.80 10.30 -15.89
C LYS A 296 1.33 9.26 -14.91
N ILE A 297 2.04 9.68 -13.86
CA ILE A 297 2.76 8.76 -12.99
C ILE A 297 1.86 8.13 -11.92
N LEU A 298 0.86 8.88 -11.45
CA LEU A 298 -0.16 8.38 -10.53
C LEU A 298 -1.28 7.64 -11.29
N ASP A 299 -1.34 7.80 -12.61
CA ASP A 299 -2.38 7.26 -13.49
C ASP A 299 -3.79 7.68 -13.04
N ILE A 300 -3.95 8.97 -12.78
CA ILE A 300 -5.20 9.57 -12.30
C ILE A 300 -5.56 10.80 -13.12
N ASN A 301 -6.87 11.11 -13.20
CA ASN A 301 -7.33 12.34 -13.79
C ASN A 301 -7.20 13.49 -12.77
N ILE A 302 -6.26 14.41 -13.01
CA ILE A 302 -6.13 15.65 -12.26
C ILE A 302 -6.82 16.75 -13.05
N VAL A 303 -7.95 17.25 -12.58
CA VAL A 303 -8.64 18.42 -13.18
C VAL A 303 -7.92 19.67 -12.72
N GLN A 304 -7.84 20.71 -13.60
CA GLN A 304 -7.09 21.95 -13.34
C GLN A 304 -7.48 22.72 -12.07
N ASN A 305 -8.55 22.33 -11.40
CA ASN A 305 -9.03 22.93 -10.14
C ASN A 305 -8.82 22.03 -8.92
N GLY A 306 -7.92 21.05 -8.98
CA GLY A 306 -7.43 20.36 -7.79
C GLY A 306 -8.20 19.12 -7.34
N PHE A 307 -9.04 18.52 -8.19
CA PHE A 307 -9.74 17.30 -7.84
C PHE A 307 -9.33 16.16 -8.77
N ALA A 308 -9.00 15.00 -8.18
CA ALA A 308 -8.96 13.74 -8.90
C ALA A 308 -10.39 13.17 -8.91
N GLU A 309 -10.94 12.90 -10.10
CA GLU A 309 -12.15 12.10 -10.30
C GLU A 309 -11.80 10.62 -10.43
#